data_d00d269ddb0475dc2f3b63e278637ea0
#
_entry.id   d00d269ddb0475dc2f3b63e278637ea0
#
_cell.length_a   1.000
_cell.length_b   1.000
_cell.length_c   1.000
_cell.angle_alpha   90.00
_cell.angle_beta   90.00
_cell.angle_gamma   90.00
#
_symmetry.space_group_name_H-M   'P 1'
#
loop_
_entity.id
_entity.type
_entity.pdbx_description
1 polymer ?
#
loop_
_entity_poly.entity_id
_entity_poly.type
_entity_poly.pdbx_seq_one_letter_code
_entity_poly.pdbx_strand_id
1 'polypeptide(L)' 'MDKLKLTSVKILESLYNKFKVKTINTKMSLQKITNRSVYLYLNDEDFTEKINSSDQLFVSGSNL' A
#
# COMPACT_ATOMS: atom_id res chain seq x y z
N MET A 1 -23.80 1.52 2.11
CA MET A 1 -22.57 1.33 1.35
C MET A 1 -21.70 2.58 1.44
N ASP A 2 -20.42 2.37 1.70
CA ASP A 2 -19.51 3.50 1.84
C ASP A 2 -19.29 4.21 0.51
N LYS A 3 -19.14 5.51 0.61
CA LYS A 3 -18.75 6.31 -0.54
C LYS A 3 -17.25 6.23 -0.71
N LEU A 4 -16.79 6.28 -1.94
CA LEU A 4 -15.37 6.33 -2.22
C LEU A 4 -14.89 7.78 -2.06
N LYS A 5 -13.73 7.93 -1.42
CA LYS A 5 -13.11 9.22 -1.26
C LYS A 5 -11.83 9.26 -2.07
N LEU A 6 -11.68 10.29 -2.88
CA LEU A 6 -10.45 10.48 -3.63
C LEU A 6 -9.38 11.05 -2.70
N THR A 7 -8.28 10.34 -2.59
CA THR A 7 -7.12 10.78 -1.81
C THR A 7 -5.91 10.73 -2.71
N SER A 8 -4.84 11.41 -2.31
CA SER A 8 -3.60 11.32 -3.06
C SER A 8 -2.47 10.92 -2.14
N VAL A 9 -1.67 9.98 -2.61
CA VAL A 9 -0.49 9.51 -1.89
C VAL A 9 0.66 9.42 -2.89
N LYS A 10 1.87 9.57 -2.37
CA LYS A 10 3.07 9.39 -3.17
C LYS A 10 3.63 8.01 -2.88
N ILE A 11 4.05 7.32 -3.92
CA ILE A 11 4.62 5.97 -3.80
C ILE A 11 6.02 6.01 -4.37
N LEU A 12 6.93 5.28 -3.74
CA LEU A 12 8.27 5.12 -4.31
C LEU A 12 8.16 4.62 -5.74
N GLU A 13 8.83 5.29 -6.67
CA GLU A 13 8.75 4.94 -8.08
C GLU A 13 9.15 3.48 -8.32
N SER A 14 10.20 3.01 -7.67
CA SER A 14 10.64 1.63 -7.84
C SER A 14 9.59 0.63 -7.36
N LEU A 15 8.92 0.94 -6.27
CA LEU A 15 7.85 0.07 -5.77
C LEU A 15 6.65 0.08 -6.70
N TYR A 16 6.31 1.26 -7.21
CA TYR A 16 5.21 1.38 -8.15
C TYR A 16 5.47 0.56 -9.41
N ASN A 17 6.66 0.67 -9.96
CA ASN A 17 7.02 -0.06 -11.18
C ASN A 17 7.00 -1.57 -10.96
N LYS A 18 7.53 -2.03 -9.84
CA LYS A 18 7.49 -3.45 -9.49
C LYS A 18 6.06 -3.95 -9.30
N PHE A 19 5.23 -3.12 -8.68
CA PHE A 19 3.81 -3.46 -8.50
C PHE A 19 3.12 -3.63 -9.85
N LYS A 20 3.36 -2.72 -10.78
CA LYS A 20 2.75 -2.78 -12.11
C LYS A 20 3.17 -4.06 -12.83
N VAL A 21 4.44 -4.40 -12.78
CA VAL A 21 4.93 -5.61 -13.42
C VAL A 21 4.30 -6.86 -12.80
N LYS A 22 4.25 -6.91 -11.47
CA LYS A 22 3.72 -8.07 -10.77
C LYS A 22 2.24 -8.27 -11.03
N THR A 23 1.50 -7.20 -11.26
CA THR A 23 0.04 -7.27 -11.37
C THR A 23 -0.47 -7.22 -12.81
N ILE A 24 0.43 -7.21 -13.80
CA ILE A 24 0.05 -6.98 -15.19
C ILE A 24 -0.99 -7.98 -15.72
N ASN A 25 -0.92 -9.23 -15.26
CA ASN A 25 -1.85 -10.27 -15.68
C ASN A 25 -2.86 -10.63 -14.60
N THR A 26 -3.07 -9.74 -13.66
CA THR A 26 -4.02 -9.96 -12.57
C THR A 26 -5.11 -8.91 -12.61
N LYS A 27 -6.10 -9.07 -11.73
CA LYS A 27 -7.14 -8.05 -11.57
C LYS A 27 -6.84 -7.12 -10.40
N MET A 28 -5.63 -7.20 -9.85
CA MET A 28 -5.25 -6.32 -8.75
C MET A 28 -5.01 -4.92 -9.27
N SER A 29 -5.42 -3.93 -8.50
CA SER A 29 -5.21 -2.52 -8.82
C SER A 29 -4.69 -1.80 -7.58
N LEU A 30 -4.13 -0.62 -7.80
CA LEU A 30 -3.64 0.19 -6.71
C LEU A 30 -4.77 0.55 -5.73
N GLN A 31 -5.95 0.84 -6.28
CA GLN A 31 -7.12 1.13 -5.45
C GLN A 31 -7.51 -0.08 -4.59
N LYS A 32 -7.52 -1.27 -5.18
CA LYS A 32 -7.87 -2.48 -4.44
C LYS A 32 -6.88 -2.76 -3.32
N ILE A 33 -5.58 -2.70 -3.63
CA ILE A 33 -4.59 -3.02 -2.60
C ILE A 33 -4.59 -1.97 -1.51
N THR A 34 -4.84 -0.71 -1.85
CA THR A 34 -4.93 0.35 -0.85
C THR A 34 -6.08 0.11 0.11
N ASN A 35 -7.26 -0.14 -0.43
CA ASN A 35 -8.42 -0.39 0.42
C ASN A 35 -8.25 -1.65 1.28
N ARG A 36 -7.72 -2.71 0.70
CA ARG A 36 -7.50 -3.95 1.44
C ARG A 36 -6.43 -3.79 2.51
N SER A 37 -5.37 -3.03 2.21
CA SER A 37 -4.31 -2.80 3.18
C SER A 37 -4.80 -1.97 4.36
N VAL A 38 -5.58 -0.93 4.09
CA VAL A 38 -6.14 -0.14 5.17
C VAL A 38 -7.09 -0.97 6.03
N TYR A 39 -7.92 -1.79 5.38
CA TYR A 39 -8.82 -2.68 6.10
C TYR A 39 -8.04 -3.64 7.01
N LEU A 40 -7.00 -4.26 6.48
CA LEU A 40 -6.20 -5.19 7.26
C LEU A 40 -5.45 -4.50 8.38
N TYR A 41 -4.97 -3.29 8.14
CA TYR A 41 -4.28 -2.54 9.18
C TYR A 41 -5.20 -2.30 10.39
N LEU A 42 -6.48 -2.07 10.12
CA LEU A 42 -7.46 -1.80 11.17
C LEU A 42 -7.94 -3.07 11.86
N ASN A 43 -7.91 -4.22 11.18
CA ASN A 43 -8.58 -5.43 11.67
C ASN A 43 -7.69 -6.65 11.88
N ASP A 44 -6.43 -6.58 11.50
CA ASP A 44 -5.51 -7.72 11.60
C ASP A 44 -4.25 -7.26 12.31
N GLU A 45 -4.08 -7.71 13.56
CA GLU A 45 -2.94 -7.29 14.37
C GLU A 45 -1.60 -7.70 13.79
N ASP A 46 -1.52 -8.87 13.17
CA ASP A 46 -0.29 -9.32 12.55
C ASP A 46 0.10 -8.41 11.40
N PHE A 47 -0.86 -8.03 10.59
CA PHE A 47 -0.62 -7.11 9.49
C PHE A 47 -0.20 -5.73 10.00
N THR A 48 -0.89 -5.25 11.04
CA THR A 48 -0.57 -3.97 11.67
C THR A 48 0.88 -3.97 12.15
N GLU A 49 1.29 -5.04 12.82
CA GLU A 49 2.67 -5.15 13.31
C GLU A 49 3.67 -5.16 12.18
N LYS A 50 3.39 -5.88 11.11
CA LYS A 50 4.28 -5.93 9.96
C LYS A 50 4.44 -4.55 9.33
N ILE A 51 3.35 -3.83 9.19
CA ILE A 51 3.40 -2.47 8.63
C ILE A 51 4.19 -1.55 9.53
N ASN A 52 3.89 -1.58 10.84
CA ASN A 52 4.56 -0.69 11.79
C ASN A 52 6.05 -0.99 11.92
N SER A 53 6.46 -2.22 11.72
CA SER A 53 7.87 -2.60 11.81
C SER A 53 8.62 -2.49 10.48
N SER A 54 7.95 -2.10 9.41
CA SER A 54 8.58 -1.90 8.10
C SER A 54 9.20 -0.52 8.00
N ASP A 55 9.91 -0.12 9.03
CA ASP A 55 10.53 1.21 9.11
C ASP A 55 11.82 1.32 8.30
N GLN A 56 12.26 0.21 7.69
CA GLN A 56 13.38 0.23 6.77
C GLN A 56 13.03 0.87 5.43
N LEU A 57 11.73 1.01 5.17
CA LEU A 57 11.27 1.60 3.93
C LEU A 57 11.40 3.11 4.03
N PHE A 58 12.36 3.67 3.33
CA PHE A 58 12.53 5.13 3.31
C PHE A 58 13.09 5.56 1.97
N VAL A 59 12.93 6.83 1.69
CA VAL A 59 13.39 7.44 0.46
C VAL A 59 14.41 8.50 0.82
N SER A 60 15.68 8.29 0.46
CA SER A 60 16.71 9.35 0.55
C SER A 60 16.56 10.22 1.79
N GLY A 61 16.54 9.60 2.95
CA GLY A 61 16.45 10.33 4.20
C GLY A 61 15.04 10.68 4.65
N SER A 62 14.03 10.29 3.90
CA SER A 62 12.64 10.51 4.30
C SER A 62 11.97 9.17 4.59
N ASN A 63 11.25 9.10 5.68
CA ASN A 63 10.45 7.91 6.00
C ASN A 63 9.12 7.99 5.27
N LEU A 64 8.63 6.83 4.90
CA LEU A 64 7.29 6.73 4.30
C LEU A 64 6.25 6.35 5.32
#